data_0aceb72e2c89f1b9fcf0f7eb8d1d2192
#
_entry.id   0aceb72e2c89f1b9fcf0f7eb8d1d2192
#
_cell.length_a   1.000
_cell.length_b   1.000
_cell.length_c   1.000
_cell.angle_alpha   90.00
_cell.angle_beta   90.00
_cell.angle_gamma   90.00
#
_symmetry.space_group_name_H-M   'P 1'
#
loop_
_entity.id
_entity.type
_entity.pdbx_description
1 polymer ?
#
loop_
_entity_poly.entity_id
_entity_poly.type
_entity_poly.pdbx_seq_one_letter_code
_entity_poly.pdbx_strand_id
1 'polypeptide(L)'
;MNMFKSVLSGWKRTFTLSFILSNGFGVYCYLHPTEPSSEISGNLIGDWRVDYQYGYGEYSERVTGITSYFANGKYNFSGKLIVEGGAGDMVKVTYHSDATGTWVRYDNKIITSMDNMKSFPIMVQLNGKEIPKEIIEKSEAMKKYYPEDVRATGKNQQYEVVEERKNAITFRTINPYGSNFDFLMKRVK
;
A
#
# COMPACT_ATOMS: atom_id res chain seq x y z
N MET A 1 8.90 -30.23 -39.02
CA MET A 1 9.86 -29.39 -38.23
C MET A 1 9.72 -27.88 -38.50
N ASN A 2 8.79 -27.41 -39.35
CA ASN A 2 8.64 -25.97 -39.69
C ASN A 2 7.50 -25.24 -38.94
N MET A 3 6.58 -25.98 -38.33
CA MET A 3 5.43 -25.37 -37.66
C MET A 3 5.77 -24.72 -36.30
N PHE A 4 6.74 -25.27 -35.56
CA PHE A 4 7.20 -24.73 -34.28
C PHE A 4 7.99 -23.40 -34.40
N LYS A 5 8.68 -23.18 -35.53
CA LYS A 5 9.42 -21.92 -35.74
C LYS A 5 8.50 -20.74 -36.01
N SER A 6 7.32 -20.94 -36.60
CA SER A 6 6.37 -19.87 -36.88
C SER A 6 5.64 -19.38 -35.63
N VAL A 7 5.33 -20.30 -34.69
CA VAL A 7 4.66 -19.95 -33.41
C VAL A 7 5.60 -19.15 -32.51
N LEU A 8 6.88 -19.54 -32.44
CA LEU A 8 7.90 -18.83 -31.65
C LEU A 8 8.20 -17.41 -32.19
N SER A 9 8.11 -17.22 -33.51
CA SER A 9 8.31 -15.89 -34.11
C SER A 9 7.13 -14.93 -33.83
N GLY A 10 5.90 -15.46 -33.80
CA GLY A 10 4.72 -14.72 -33.42
C GLY A 10 4.76 -14.24 -31.96
N TRP A 11 5.14 -15.12 -31.05
CA TRP A 11 5.25 -14.81 -29.62
C TRP A 11 6.30 -13.73 -29.34
N LYS A 12 7.47 -13.80 -29.99
CA LYS A 12 8.50 -12.75 -29.85
C LYS A 12 8.00 -11.40 -30.32
N ARG A 13 7.24 -11.31 -31.42
CA ARG A 13 6.67 -10.05 -31.92
C ARG A 13 5.60 -9.49 -30.97
N THR A 14 4.74 -10.35 -30.43
CA THR A 14 3.71 -9.92 -29.46
C THR A 14 4.33 -9.42 -28.15
N PHE A 15 5.37 -10.12 -27.63
CA PHE A 15 6.10 -9.69 -26.44
C PHE A 15 6.83 -8.35 -26.67
N THR A 16 7.47 -8.17 -27.82
CA THR A 16 8.17 -6.93 -28.17
C THR A 16 7.19 -5.77 -28.29
N LEU A 17 6.02 -5.98 -28.92
CA LEU A 17 5.00 -4.94 -29.02
C LEU A 17 4.41 -4.55 -27.67
N SER A 18 4.09 -5.52 -26.81
CA SER A 18 3.60 -5.26 -25.44
C SER A 18 4.63 -4.52 -24.61
N PHE A 19 5.91 -4.89 -24.73
CA PHE A 19 7.00 -4.22 -24.03
C PHE A 19 7.22 -2.78 -24.51
N ILE A 20 7.13 -2.53 -25.82
CA ILE A 20 7.25 -1.19 -26.39
C ILE A 20 6.04 -0.31 -25.98
N LEU A 21 4.82 -0.86 -26.00
CA LEU A 21 3.62 -0.13 -25.61
C LEU A 21 3.63 0.22 -24.11
N SER A 22 4.01 -0.72 -23.24
CA SER A 22 4.06 -0.46 -21.81
C SER A 22 5.16 0.55 -21.42
N ASN A 23 6.34 0.46 -22.07
CA ASN A 23 7.41 1.43 -21.82
C ASN A 23 7.14 2.77 -22.53
N GLY A 24 6.56 2.76 -23.72
CA GLY A 24 6.15 3.98 -24.43
C GLY A 24 5.10 4.77 -23.67
N PHE A 25 4.13 4.10 -23.03
CA PHE A 25 3.13 4.75 -22.20
C PHE A 25 3.76 5.35 -20.92
N GLY A 26 4.70 4.62 -20.28
CA GLY A 26 5.44 5.14 -19.13
C GLY A 26 6.30 6.36 -19.48
N VAL A 27 7.00 6.33 -20.60
CA VAL A 27 7.77 7.48 -21.10
C VAL A 27 6.86 8.64 -21.50
N TYR A 28 5.72 8.37 -22.13
CA TYR A 28 4.73 9.40 -22.46
C TYR A 28 4.21 10.10 -21.20
N CYS A 29 3.84 9.36 -20.15
CA CYS A 29 3.39 9.93 -18.89
C CYS A 29 4.51 10.70 -18.17
N TYR A 30 5.77 10.27 -18.34
CA TYR A 30 6.93 10.98 -17.78
C TYR A 30 7.23 12.29 -18.52
N LEU A 31 7.13 12.30 -19.86
CA LEU A 31 7.40 13.47 -20.71
C LEU A 31 6.21 14.45 -20.78
N HIS A 32 5.01 13.96 -20.49
CA HIS A 32 3.78 14.75 -20.38
C HIS A 32 3.17 14.54 -19.00
N PRO A 33 3.83 15.02 -17.91
CA PRO A 33 3.18 15.03 -16.63
C PRO A 33 1.94 15.90 -16.81
N THR A 34 0.76 15.29 -16.69
CA THR A 34 -0.48 16.04 -16.56
C THR A 34 -0.28 16.92 -15.34
N GLU A 35 -0.15 18.23 -15.55
CA GLU A 35 -0.08 19.16 -14.42
C GLU A 35 -1.29 18.85 -13.54
N PRO A 36 -1.09 18.62 -12.22
CA PRO A 36 -2.21 18.43 -11.33
C PRO A 36 -3.09 19.66 -11.52
N SER A 37 -4.36 19.43 -11.87
CA SER A 37 -5.33 20.51 -11.93
C SER A 37 -5.19 21.27 -10.62
N SER A 38 -4.97 22.56 -10.67
CA SER A 38 -4.66 23.44 -9.54
C SER A 38 -5.78 23.54 -8.48
N GLU A 39 -6.85 22.83 -8.65
CA GLU A 39 -7.80 22.47 -7.62
C GLU A 39 -7.29 21.26 -6.81
N ILE A 40 -6.14 21.43 -6.14
CA ILE A 40 -5.85 20.65 -4.94
C ILE A 40 -7.04 20.92 -4.03
N SER A 41 -7.99 19.99 -3.96
CA SER A 41 -9.18 20.21 -3.12
C SER A 41 -8.68 20.37 -1.71
N GLY A 42 -8.76 21.60 -1.21
CA GLY A 42 -8.23 21.99 0.11
C GLY A 42 -8.80 21.18 1.26
N ASN A 43 -9.82 20.36 0.98
CA ASN A 43 -10.45 19.52 1.97
C ASN A 43 -9.61 18.27 2.35
N LEU A 44 -8.76 17.75 1.49
CA LEU A 44 -7.87 16.61 1.85
C LEU A 44 -6.66 17.05 2.68
N ILE A 45 -6.22 18.30 2.55
CA ILE A 45 -5.06 18.81 3.30
C ILE A 45 -5.33 18.76 4.79
N GLY A 46 -4.36 18.20 5.57
CA GLY A 46 -4.42 18.06 7.02
C GLY A 46 -4.23 16.63 7.49
N ASP A 47 -4.55 16.41 8.76
CA ASP A 47 -4.31 15.15 9.45
C ASP A 47 -5.58 14.29 9.47
N TRP A 48 -5.43 13.03 9.08
CA TRP A 48 -6.52 12.08 8.94
C TRP A 48 -6.21 10.79 9.67
N ARG A 49 -7.09 10.38 10.56
CA ARG A 49 -7.04 9.06 11.19
C ARG A 49 -7.56 8.02 10.23
N VAL A 50 -6.77 6.97 10.03
CA VAL A 50 -7.11 5.78 9.26
C VAL A 50 -7.22 4.58 10.17
N ASP A 51 -8.18 3.70 9.92
CA ASP A 51 -8.32 2.38 10.54
C ASP A 51 -9.10 1.49 9.58
N TYR A 52 -8.40 0.59 8.92
CA TYR A 52 -9.01 -0.35 7.99
C TYR A 52 -8.28 -1.69 8.01
N GLN A 53 -9.02 -2.73 7.64
CA GLN A 53 -8.52 -4.09 7.57
C GLN A 53 -8.94 -4.72 6.24
N TYR A 54 -8.07 -5.52 5.68
CA TYR A 54 -8.32 -6.35 4.51
C TYR A 54 -7.61 -7.69 4.67
N GLY A 55 -7.97 -8.67 3.83
CA GLY A 55 -7.34 -9.98 3.90
C GLY A 55 -8.10 -11.01 3.08
N TYR A 56 -7.65 -12.26 3.18
CA TYR A 56 -8.26 -13.42 2.56
C TYR A 56 -8.03 -14.67 3.40
N GLY A 57 -9.10 -15.42 3.68
CA GLY A 57 -9.04 -16.62 4.50
C GLY A 57 -8.55 -16.31 5.93
N GLU A 58 -7.49 -17.02 6.36
CA GLU A 58 -6.89 -16.85 7.68
C GLU A 58 -5.84 -15.74 7.74
N TYR A 59 -5.62 -15.02 6.62
CA TYR A 59 -4.65 -13.94 6.53
C TYR A 59 -5.36 -12.59 6.51
N SER A 60 -4.93 -11.68 7.36
CA SER A 60 -5.42 -10.30 7.39
C SER A 60 -4.32 -9.29 7.68
N GLU A 61 -4.49 -8.10 7.12
CA GLU A 61 -3.70 -6.91 7.41
C GLU A 61 -4.61 -5.80 7.90
N ARG A 62 -4.24 -5.14 9.00
CA ARG A 62 -4.91 -3.94 9.49
C ARG A 62 -3.93 -2.79 9.57
N VAL A 63 -4.33 -1.67 9.00
CA VAL A 63 -3.59 -0.41 9.05
C VAL A 63 -4.34 0.57 9.95
N THR A 64 -3.65 1.12 10.95
CA THR A 64 -4.22 2.14 11.83
C THR A 64 -3.19 3.20 12.14
N GLY A 65 -3.55 4.47 12.05
CA GLY A 65 -2.60 5.57 12.26
C GLY A 65 -3.15 6.92 11.81
N ILE A 66 -2.21 7.81 11.53
CA ILE A 66 -2.50 9.15 11.01
C ILE A 66 -1.78 9.34 9.69
N THR A 67 -2.51 9.79 8.68
CA THR A 67 -1.97 10.26 7.41
C THR A 67 -2.10 11.77 7.35
N SER A 68 -1.00 12.47 7.15
CA SER A 68 -0.94 13.93 6.97
C SER A 68 -0.74 14.25 5.50
N TYR A 69 -1.69 14.95 4.89
CA TYR A 69 -1.60 15.43 3.52
C TYR A 69 -1.24 16.91 3.51
N PHE A 70 -0.18 17.27 2.79
CA PHE A 70 0.33 18.65 2.71
C PHE A 70 -0.03 19.32 1.38
N ALA A 71 -0.19 20.63 1.40
CA ALA A 71 -0.52 21.45 0.22
C ALA A 71 0.52 21.37 -0.91
N ASN A 72 1.75 20.95 -0.60
CA ASN A 72 2.82 20.78 -1.58
C ASN A 72 2.81 19.40 -2.28
N GLY A 73 1.71 18.64 -2.18
CA GLY A 73 1.57 17.32 -2.77
C GLY A 73 2.37 16.20 -2.08
N LYS A 74 2.88 16.45 -0.87
CA LYS A 74 3.53 15.42 -0.04
C LYS A 74 2.57 14.85 0.98
N TYR A 75 2.83 13.62 1.43
CA TYR A 75 2.14 13.03 2.56
C TYR A 75 3.12 12.31 3.49
N ASN A 76 2.71 12.21 4.74
CA ASN A 76 3.33 11.34 5.74
C ASN A 76 2.28 10.42 6.34
N PHE A 77 2.69 9.23 6.68
CA PHE A 77 1.90 8.29 7.49
C PHE A 77 2.71 7.89 8.71
N SER A 78 2.08 7.81 9.87
CA SER A 78 2.66 7.23 11.08
C SER A 78 1.59 6.40 11.79
N GLY A 79 1.92 5.13 12.10
CA GLY A 79 0.92 4.24 12.68
C GLY A 79 1.40 2.82 12.92
N LYS A 80 0.44 1.89 12.86
CA LYS A 80 0.67 0.46 13.03
C LYS A 80 0.18 -0.30 11.82
N LEU A 81 0.99 -1.25 11.38
CA LEU A 81 0.61 -2.32 10.47
C LEU A 81 0.51 -3.60 11.30
N ILE A 82 -0.64 -4.22 11.31
CA ILE A 82 -0.89 -5.47 12.02
C ILE A 82 -1.11 -6.54 10.98
N VAL A 83 -0.27 -7.57 10.99
CA VAL A 83 -0.35 -8.71 10.09
C VAL A 83 -0.70 -9.92 10.91
N GLU A 84 -1.75 -10.63 10.53
CA GLU A 84 -2.25 -11.81 11.24
C GLU A 84 -2.52 -12.93 10.24
N GLY A 85 -2.07 -14.15 10.55
CA GLY A 85 -2.32 -15.32 9.73
C GLY A 85 -1.59 -16.55 10.22
N GLY A 86 -1.98 -17.72 9.68
CA GLY A 86 -1.36 -19.01 9.98
C GLY A 86 -2.26 -20.18 9.67
N ALA A 87 -1.69 -21.24 9.11
CA ALA A 87 -2.37 -22.51 8.90
C ALA A 87 -2.13 -23.43 10.12
N GLY A 88 -2.93 -23.27 11.15
CA GLY A 88 -2.82 -24.01 12.43
C GLY A 88 -2.49 -23.07 13.59
N ASP A 89 -1.24 -22.67 13.76
CA ASP A 89 -0.87 -21.67 14.76
C ASP A 89 -1.07 -20.26 14.21
N MET A 90 -1.87 -19.45 14.90
CA MET A 90 -2.15 -18.07 14.52
C MET A 90 -1.02 -17.16 14.99
N VAL A 91 -0.30 -16.59 14.05
CA VAL A 91 0.75 -15.59 14.30
C VAL A 91 0.21 -14.21 14.01
N LYS A 92 0.41 -13.28 14.95
CA LYS A 92 0.10 -11.87 14.80
C LYS A 92 1.31 -11.03 15.09
N VAL A 93 1.71 -10.22 14.10
CA VAL A 93 2.82 -9.28 14.23
C VAL A 93 2.29 -7.86 14.12
N THR A 94 2.63 -7.03 15.09
CA THR A 94 2.33 -5.60 15.07
C THR A 94 3.62 -4.84 14.79
N TYR A 95 3.63 -4.09 13.71
CA TYR A 95 4.71 -3.18 13.34
C TYR A 95 4.33 -1.74 13.68
N HIS A 96 5.29 -0.96 14.15
CA HIS A 96 5.24 0.49 13.98
C HIS A 96 5.73 0.82 12.57
N SER A 97 5.02 1.68 11.86
CA SER A 97 5.31 1.99 10.46
C SER A 97 5.22 3.48 10.23
N ASP A 98 6.27 4.03 9.62
CA ASP A 98 6.32 5.40 9.14
C ASP A 98 6.54 5.38 7.62
N ALA A 99 5.75 6.16 6.88
CA ALA A 99 5.90 6.28 5.44
C ALA A 99 5.83 7.75 5.00
N THR A 100 6.52 8.04 3.91
CA THR A 100 6.50 9.35 3.26
C THR A 100 6.34 9.17 1.76
N GLY A 101 5.75 10.15 1.11
CA GLY A 101 5.59 10.12 -0.33
C GLY A 101 4.91 11.36 -0.89
N THR A 102 4.41 11.20 -2.10
CA THR A 102 3.67 12.24 -2.82
C THR A 102 2.24 11.80 -3.07
N TRP A 103 1.36 12.77 -3.24
CA TRP A 103 -0.03 12.54 -3.60
C TRP A 103 -0.49 13.56 -4.63
N VAL A 104 -1.39 13.10 -5.48
CA VAL A 104 -2.08 13.95 -6.46
C VAL A 104 -3.55 13.58 -6.48
N ARG A 105 -4.41 14.52 -6.81
CA ARG A 105 -5.84 14.29 -6.98
C ARG A 105 -6.25 14.59 -8.42
N TYR A 106 -7.06 13.71 -8.98
CA TYR A 106 -7.73 13.86 -10.27
C TYR A 106 -9.21 13.55 -10.08
N ASP A 107 -10.07 14.56 -10.12
CA ASP A 107 -11.51 14.42 -9.88
C ASP A 107 -11.81 13.66 -8.57
N ASN A 108 -12.41 12.48 -8.69
CA ASN A 108 -12.72 11.60 -7.58
C ASN A 108 -11.61 10.58 -7.25
N LYS A 109 -10.41 10.72 -7.80
CA LYS A 109 -9.30 9.78 -7.58
C LYS A 109 -8.14 10.47 -6.88
N ILE A 110 -7.55 9.76 -5.94
CA ILE A 110 -6.30 10.14 -5.29
C ILE A 110 -5.27 9.06 -5.60
N ILE A 111 -4.12 9.48 -6.08
CA ILE A 111 -2.98 8.60 -6.34
C ILE A 111 -1.89 9.00 -5.35
N THR A 112 -1.41 8.03 -4.58
CA THR A 112 -0.26 8.19 -3.71
C THR A 112 0.90 7.40 -4.25
N SER A 113 2.10 7.98 -4.20
CA SER A 113 3.36 7.31 -4.52
C SER A 113 4.22 7.31 -3.28
N MET A 114 4.60 6.12 -2.81
CA MET A 114 5.40 5.97 -1.61
C MET A 114 6.89 6.08 -1.93
N ASP A 115 7.54 7.12 -1.40
CA ASP A 115 8.98 7.35 -1.59
C ASP A 115 9.79 6.49 -0.62
N ASN A 116 9.32 6.37 0.62
CA ASN A 116 9.99 5.58 1.65
C ASN A 116 8.97 5.07 2.67
N MET A 117 9.19 3.85 3.15
CA MET A 117 8.47 3.27 4.28
C MET A 117 9.46 2.49 5.14
N LYS A 118 9.42 2.74 6.43
CA LYS A 118 10.16 2.01 7.45
C LYS A 118 9.19 1.39 8.44
N SER A 119 9.34 0.09 8.66
CA SER A 119 8.52 -0.65 9.63
C SER A 119 9.42 -1.49 10.51
N PHE A 120 9.16 -1.49 11.81
CA PHE A 120 9.82 -2.35 12.78
C PHE A 120 8.80 -3.01 13.70
N PRO A 121 8.99 -4.28 14.02
CA PRO A 121 8.05 -5.01 14.85
C PRO A 121 8.12 -4.51 16.30
N ILE A 122 6.96 -4.30 16.91
CA ILE A 122 6.82 -3.87 18.29
C ILE A 122 6.16 -4.95 19.15
N MET A 123 5.49 -5.94 18.54
CA MET A 123 4.82 -7.02 19.24
C MET A 123 4.69 -8.23 18.33
N VAL A 124 4.92 -9.41 18.85
CA VAL A 124 4.59 -10.69 18.21
C VAL A 124 3.73 -11.51 19.17
N GLN A 125 2.67 -12.08 18.65
CA GLN A 125 1.78 -12.97 19.39
C GLN A 125 1.66 -14.31 18.66
N LEU A 126 1.61 -15.39 19.43
CA LEU A 126 1.30 -16.74 18.94
C LEU A 126 0.06 -17.25 19.67
N ASN A 127 -0.98 -17.59 18.93
CA ASN A 127 -2.26 -18.02 19.48
C ASN A 127 -2.81 -17.06 20.56
N GLY A 128 -2.67 -15.74 20.29
CA GLY A 128 -3.13 -14.68 21.20
C GLY A 128 -2.21 -14.38 22.39
N LYS A 129 -1.12 -15.14 22.58
CA LYS A 129 -0.16 -14.90 23.64
C LYS A 129 1.05 -14.13 23.11
N GLU A 130 1.42 -13.05 23.81
CA GLU A 130 2.60 -12.27 23.47
C GLU A 130 3.87 -13.08 23.71
N ILE A 131 4.78 -13.02 22.74
CA ILE A 131 6.08 -13.67 22.81
C ILE A 131 7.13 -12.60 23.16
N PRO A 132 7.84 -12.76 24.28
CA PRO A 132 8.90 -11.84 24.66
C PRO A 132 10.00 -11.75 23.58
N LYS A 133 10.54 -10.55 23.38
CA LYS A 133 11.55 -10.27 22.34
C LYS A 133 12.77 -11.17 22.49
N GLU A 134 13.20 -11.42 23.71
CA GLU A 134 14.34 -12.26 24.06
C GLU A 134 14.16 -13.72 23.59
N ILE A 135 12.92 -14.20 23.55
CA ILE A 135 12.61 -15.55 23.04
C ILE A 135 12.69 -15.54 21.52
N ILE A 136 12.17 -14.49 20.86
CA ILE A 136 12.20 -14.35 19.40
C ILE A 136 13.65 -14.28 18.91
N GLU A 137 14.49 -13.47 19.53
CA GLU A 137 15.90 -13.29 19.17
C GLU A 137 16.73 -14.57 19.32
N LYS A 138 16.37 -15.44 20.27
CA LYS A 138 17.03 -16.73 20.48
C LYS A 138 16.54 -17.86 19.57
N SER A 139 15.40 -17.69 18.91
CA SER A 139 14.77 -18.71 18.07
C SER A 139 14.94 -18.40 16.60
N GLU A 140 15.78 -19.16 15.89
CA GLU A 140 15.94 -19.02 14.44
C GLU A 140 14.61 -19.16 13.67
N ALA A 141 13.72 -20.04 14.14
CA ALA A 141 12.41 -20.22 13.53
C ALA A 141 11.50 -19.00 13.69
N MET A 142 11.69 -18.21 14.74
CA MET A 142 10.86 -17.04 15.01
C MET A 142 11.45 -15.72 14.49
N LYS A 143 12.76 -15.67 14.24
CA LYS A 143 13.41 -14.47 13.67
C LYS A 143 12.78 -14.01 12.37
N LYS A 144 12.25 -14.93 11.54
CA LYS A 144 11.52 -14.61 10.30
C LYS A 144 10.27 -13.78 10.51
N TYR A 145 9.65 -13.83 11.69
CA TYR A 145 8.47 -13.04 12.04
C TYR A 145 8.83 -11.70 12.69
N TYR A 146 10.12 -11.50 13.00
CA TYR A 146 10.62 -10.29 13.62
C TYR A 146 11.81 -9.73 12.83
N PRO A 147 11.62 -9.33 11.56
CA PRO A 147 12.67 -8.64 10.84
C PRO A 147 12.99 -7.32 11.54
N GLU A 148 14.26 -6.99 11.69
CA GLU A 148 14.70 -5.78 12.40
C GLU A 148 14.15 -4.50 11.74
N ASP A 149 14.04 -4.52 10.40
CA ASP A 149 13.56 -3.39 9.63
C ASP A 149 12.97 -3.90 8.28
N VAL A 150 11.75 -3.49 8.00
CA VAL A 150 11.10 -3.73 6.70
C VAL A 150 11.00 -2.41 5.96
N ARG A 151 11.65 -2.33 4.80
CA ARG A 151 11.63 -1.14 3.95
C ARG A 151 10.89 -1.40 2.66
N ALA A 152 10.07 -0.47 2.27
CA ALA A 152 9.38 -0.50 0.99
C ALA A 152 9.40 0.88 0.34
N THR A 153 9.58 0.90 -0.98
CA THR A 153 9.59 2.12 -1.80
C THR A 153 8.90 1.87 -3.13
N GLY A 154 8.51 2.95 -3.81
CA GLY A 154 8.05 2.90 -5.20
C GLY A 154 6.68 2.23 -5.40
N LYS A 155 5.87 2.13 -4.36
CA LYS A 155 4.51 1.60 -4.49
C LYS A 155 3.52 2.73 -4.73
N ASN A 156 2.79 2.64 -5.83
CA ASN A 156 1.68 3.53 -6.13
C ASN A 156 0.38 2.88 -5.69
N GLN A 157 -0.48 3.65 -5.03
CA GLN A 157 -1.82 3.25 -4.66
C GLN A 157 -2.83 4.26 -5.21
N GLN A 158 -3.92 3.75 -5.73
CA GLN A 158 -5.03 4.56 -6.22
C GLN A 158 -6.23 4.36 -5.30
N TYR A 159 -6.83 5.47 -4.90
CA TYR A 159 -8.05 5.52 -4.12
C TYR A 159 -9.12 6.27 -4.91
N GLU A 160 -10.32 5.73 -4.93
CA GLU A 160 -11.51 6.43 -5.43
C GLU A 160 -12.22 7.10 -4.24
N VAL A 161 -12.52 8.38 -4.35
CA VAL A 161 -13.33 9.10 -3.35
C VAL A 161 -14.79 8.74 -3.57
N VAL A 162 -15.35 7.93 -2.69
CA VAL A 162 -16.76 7.51 -2.72
C VAL A 162 -17.65 8.57 -2.09
N GLU A 163 -17.20 9.15 -0.98
CA GLU A 163 -17.90 10.20 -0.27
C GLU A 163 -16.91 11.15 0.39
N GLU A 164 -17.17 12.45 0.30
CA GLU A 164 -16.35 13.48 0.91
C GLU A 164 -17.21 14.42 1.75
N ARG A 165 -16.88 14.51 3.04
CA ARG A 165 -17.46 15.45 4.01
C ARG A 165 -16.34 16.26 4.66
N LYS A 166 -16.67 17.37 5.30
CA LYS A 166 -15.69 18.25 5.96
C LYS A 166 -14.70 17.51 6.89
N ASN A 167 -15.19 16.53 7.65
CA ASN A 167 -14.41 15.81 8.67
C ASN A 167 -14.31 14.31 8.42
N ALA A 168 -14.74 13.82 7.27
CA ALA A 168 -14.72 12.41 6.95
C ALA A 168 -14.64 12.21 5.42
N ILE A 169 -13.82 11.27 4.98
CA ILE A 169 -13.72 10.89 3.58
C ILE A 169 -13.78 9.36 3.51
N THR A 170 -14.66 8.84 2.65
CA THR A 170 -14.72 7.40 2.34
C THR A 170 -13.98 7.16 1.06
N PHE A 171 -12.98 6.30 1.14
CA PHE A 171 -12.21 5.83 -0.01
C PHE A 171 -12.57 4.40 -0.37
N ARG A 172 -12.53 4.11 -1.65
CA ARG A 172 -12.50 2.75 -2.21
C ARG A 172 -11.13 2.46 -2.77
N THR A 173 -10.58 1.29 -2.45
CA THR A 173 -9.30 0.84 -2.98
C THR A 173 -9.31 -0.65 -3.31
N ILE A 174 -8.29 -1.09 -4.03
CA ILE A 174 -8.13 -2.49 -4.41
C ILE A 174 -7.61 -3.27 -3.19
N ASN A 175 -8.29 -4.37 -2.86
CA ASN A 175 -7.75 -5.38 -1.97
C ASN A 175 -6.78 -6.26 -2.77
N PRO A 176 -5.50 -6.36 -2.39
CA PRO A 176 -4.53 -7.23 -3.07
C PRO A 176 -4.94 -8.70 -3.11
N TYR A 177 -5.82 -9.12 -2.21
CA TYR A 177 -6.27 -10.52 -2.04
C TYR A 177 -7.69 -10.77 -2.53
N GLY A 178 -8.39 -9.78 -3.09
CA GLY A 178 -9.79 -9.99 -3.49
C GLY A 178 -10.49 -8.73 -3.99
N SER A 179 -11.76 -8.59 -3.61
CA SER A 179 -12.62 -7.49 -4.07
C SER A 179 -12.18 -6.15 -3.47
N ASN A 180 -12.50 -5.06 -4.18
CA ASN A 180 -12.34 -3.71 -3.65
C ASN A 180 -13.07 -3.55 -2.32
N PHE A 181 -12.53 -2.72 -1.46
CA PHE A 181 -13.14 -2.41 -0.17
C PHE A 181 -13.16 -0.89 0.09
N ASP A 182 -14.12 -0.47 0.89
CA ASP A 182 -14.28 0.91 1.31
C ASP A 182 -13.72 1.09 2.73
N PHE A 183 -13.06 2.22 2.96
CA PHE A 183 -12.62 2.59 4.29
C PHE A 183 -12.82 4.08 4.55
N LEU A 184 -13.02 4.41 5.82
CA LEU A 184 -13.32 5.76 6.28
C LEU A 184 -12.08 6.39 6.91
N MET A 185 -11.69 7.57 6.43
CA MET A 185 -10.78 8.45 7.14
C MET A 185 -11.55 9.54 7.89
N LYS A 186 -11.11 9.86 9.10
CA LYS A 186 -11.68 10.92 9.93
C LYS A 186 -10.64 11.98 10.20
N ARG A 187 -11.00 13.25 10.02
CA ARG A 187 -10.11 14.38 10.32
C ARG A 187 -9.74 14.37 11.80
N VAL A 188 -8.47 14.54 12.07
CA VAL A 188 -7.97 14.76 13.44
C VAL A 188 -8.29 16.21 13.81
N LYS A 189 -8.87 16.41 15.01
CA LYS A 189 -9.20 17.74 15.53
C LYS A 189 -7.97 18.40 16.12
#